data_bd43132e73df756fa4bbe8f3878d7344
#
_entry.id   bd43132e73df756fa4bbe8f3878d7344
#
_cell.length_a   1.000
_cell.length_b   1.000
_cell.length_c   1.000
_cell.angle_alpha   90.00
_cell.angle_beta   90.00
_cell.angle_gamma   90.00
#
_symmetry.space_group_name_H-M   'P 1'
#
loop_
_entity.id
_entity.type
_entity.pdbx_description
1 polymer ?
#
loop_
_entity_poly.entity_id
_entity_poly.type
_entity_poly.pdbx_seq_one_letter_code
_entity_poly.pdbx_strand_id
1 'polypeptide(L)'
;ELTRAEGGGAFEITLNGVGAFGDAHRSHTLWAGLERSERLNVLAGRCRSAGERAGVPPEKREYRPHVTLAYLKPQANPDRIGAWITGHNLLKSPPIRVDRFGLYSSVLTGDGSVYTLEREYLL
;
A
#
# COMPACT_ATOMS: atom_id res chain seq x y z
N GLU A 1 14.53 15.43 -0.61
CA GLU A 1 14.45 14.63 -1.84
C GLU A 1 13.02 14.31 -2.26
N LEU A 2 12.15 14.02 -1.30
CA LEU A 2 10.72 13.75 -1.62
C LEU A 2 10.01 14.97 -2.20
N THR A 3 10.47 16.18 -1.94
CA THR A 3 9.93 17.40 -2.57
C THR A 3 9.96 17.32 -4.09
N ARG A 4 10.91 16.60 -4.66
CA ARG A 4 11.01 16.38 -6.11
C ARG A 4 9.91 15.48 -6.66
N ALA A 5 9.22 14.72 -5.81
CA ALA A 5 8.09 13.90 -6.21
C ALA A 5 6.77 14.68 -6.27
N GLU A 6 6.74 15.91 -5.74
CA GLU A 6 5.58 16.80 -5.82
C GLU A 6 5.30 17.24 -7.26
N GLY A 7 4.11 17.75 -7.49
CA GLY A 7 3.80 18.52 -8.68
C GLY A 7 3.28 17.74 -9.87
N GLY A 8 2.85 16.52 -9.70
CA GLY A 8 2.17 15.78 -10.77
C GLY A 8 0.70 16.14 -10.92
N GLY A 9 0.13 16.89 -9.97
CA GLY A 9 -1.29 17.17 -9.87
C GLY A 9 -2.09 16.04 -9.23
N ALA A 10 -3.26 16.37 -8.73
CA ALA A 10 -4.17 15.41 -8.14
C ALA A 10 -4.64 14.38 -9.18
N PHE A 11 -4.94 13.18 -8.72
CA PHE A 11 -5.49 12.12 -9.54
C PHE A 11 -6.46 11.26 -8.73
N GLU A 12 -7.12 10.32 -9.38
CA GLU A 12 -8.05 9.42 -8.71
C GLU A 12 -7.51 7.99 -8.70
N ILE A 13 -7.81 7.27 -7.62
CA ILE A 13 -7.58 5.83 -7.52
C ILE A 13 -8.91 5.14 -7.22
N THR A 14 -9.01 3.88 -7.60
CA THR A 14 -10.21 3.07 -7.33
C THR A 14 -9.77 1.77 -6.68
N LEU A 15 -10.36 1.43 -5.53
CA LEU A 15 -10.16 0.13 -4.92
C LEU A 15 -10.83 -0.93 -5.76
N ASN A 16 -10.17 -2.05 -5.97
CA ASN A 16 -10.68 -3.14 -6.79
C ASN A 16 -10.15 -4.48 -6.31
N GLY A 17 -11.06 -5.32 -5.86
CA GLY A 17 -10.74 -6.65 -5.39
C GLY A 17 -10.02 -6.68 -4.05
N VAL A 18 -9.79 -7.87 -3.57
CA VAL A 18 -9.07 -8.14 -2.33
C VAL A 18 -8.08 -9.28 -2.55
N GLY A 19 -7.13 -9.40 -1.66
CA GLY A 19 -6.17 -10.49 -1.71
C GLY A 19 -5.42 -10.65 -0.40
N ALA A 20 -4.38 -11.48 -0.45
CA ALA A 20 -3.54 -11.75 0.71
C ALA A 20 -2.08 -11.81 0.30
N PHE A 21 -1.20 -11.35 1.17
CA PHE A 21 0.24 -11.62 1.10
C PHE A 21 0.59 -12.72 2.08
N GLY A 22 1.57 -13.51 1.73
CA GLY A 22 2.05 -14.57 2.59
C GLY A 22 3.06 -15.45 1.85
N ASP A 23 3.50 -16.50 2.54
CA ASP A 23 4.33 -17.54 1.94
C ASP A 23 3.47 -18.75 1.51
N ALA A 24 4.12 -19.82 1.05
CA ALA A 24 3.45 -21.02 0.56
C ALA A 24 2.61 -21.75 1.63
N HIS A 25 2.86 -21.48 2.90
CA HIS A 25 2.24 -22.21 4.01
C HIS A 25 1.22 -21.37 4.79
N ARG A 26 1.24 -20.05 4.61
CA ARG A 26 0.39 -19.18 5.43
C ARG A 26 0.28 -17.78 4.82
N SER A 27 -0.95 -17.24 4.86
CA SER A 27 -1.19 -15.81 4.61
C SER A 27 -0.96 -15.03 5.90
N HIS A 28 -0.39 -13.83 5.80
CA HIS A 28 -0.15 -12.97 6.96
C HIS A 28 -0.78 -11.58 6.87
N THR A 29 -1.22 -11.17 5.69
CA THR A 29 -1.82 -9.84 5.48
C THR A 29 -2.96 -9.93 4.50
N LEU A 30 -4.10 -9.37 4.86
CA LEU A 30 -5.23 -9.17 3.94
C LEU A 30 -5.24 -7.72 3.46
N TRP A 31 -5.55 -7.51 2.19
CA TRP A 31 -5.53 -6.18 1.59
C TRP A 31 -6.64 -5.98 0.57
N ALA A 32 -6.98 -4.70 0.34
CA ALA A 32 -7.76 -4.27 -0.81
C ALA A 32 -6.81 -3.83 -1.91
N GLY A 33 -7.07 -4.27 -3.12
CA GLY A 33 -6.28 -3.90 -4.29
C GLY A 33 -6.71 -2.57 -4.88
N LEU A 34 -5.93 -2.09 -5.83
CA LEU A 34 -6.20 -0.87 -6.57
C LEU A 34 -6.24 -1.18 -8.06
N GLU A 35 -7.14 -0.53 -8.79
CA GLU A 35 -7.09 -0.57 -10.24
C GLU A 35 -5.75 0.00 -10.73
N ARG A 36 -5.27 -0.52 -11.85
CA ARG A 36 -4.03 -0.03 -12.44
C ARG A 36 -4.11 1.48 -12.63
N SER A 37 -3.13 2.18 -12.11
CA SER A 37 -3.02 3.63 -12.19
C SER A 37 -1.61 4.02 -12.61
N GLU A 38 -1.49 4.56 -13.81
CA GLU A 38 -0.20 5.06 -14.29
C GLU A 38 0.31 6.23 -13.46
N ARG A 39 -0.60 7.10 -13.03
CA ARG A 39 -0.26 8.23 -12.17
C ARG A 39 0.32 7.78 -10.84
N LEU A 40 -0.27 6.75 -10.23
CA LEU A 40 0.22 6.18 -8.98
C LEU A 40 1.58 5.50 -9.18
N ASN A 41 1.75 4.77 -10.27
CA ASN A 41 3.02 4.12 -10.59
C ASN A 41 4.15 5.15 -10.80
N VAL A 42 3.87 6.24 -11.48
CA VAL A 42 4.82 7.34 -11.67
C VAL A 42 5.19 7.97 -10.32
N LEU A 43 4.20 8.25 -9.47
CA LEU A 43 4.45 8.79 -8.13
C LEU A 43 5.32 7.85 -7.29
N ALA A 44 4.99 6.55 -7.28
CA ALA A 44 5.78 5.56 -6.56
C ALA A 44 7.23 5.51 -7.07
N GLY A 45 7.44 5.58 -8.38
CA GLY A 45 8.75 5.63 -8.98
C GLY A 45 9.55 6.87 -8.57
N ARG A 46 8.89 8.03 -8.51
CA ARG A 46 9.50 9.28 -8.04
C ARG A 46 9.91 9.20 -6.57
N CYS A 47 9.06 8.63 -5.73
CA CYS A 47 9.38 8.41 -4.32
C CYS A 47 10.56 7.46 -4.16
N ARG A 48 10.60 6.38 -4.93
CA ARG A 48 11.72 5.45 -4.93
C ARG A 48 13.03 6.13 -5.32
N SER A 49 13.02 6.90 -6.39
CA SER A 49 14.20 7.65 -6.86
C SER A 49 14.65 8.66 -5.81
N ALA A 50 13.74 9.36 -5.16
CA ALA A 50 14.06 10.28 -4.07
C ALA A 50 14.73 9.55 -2.90
N GLY A 51 14.24 8.37 -2.54
CA GLY A 51 14.85 7.53 -1.51
C GLY A 51 16.28 7.12 -1.89
N GLU A 52 16.49 6.69 -3.12
CA GLU A 52 17.83 6.33 -3.62
C GLU A 52 18.79 7.51 -3.53
N ARG A 53 18.38 8.71 -3.96
CA ARG A 53 19.18 9.92 -3.85
C ARG A 53 19.52 10.27 -2.39
N ALA A 54 18.62 9.97 -1.47
CA ALA A 54 18.85 10.17 -0.03
C ALA A 54 19.65 9.06 0.63
N GLY A 55 20.09 8.05 -0.12
CA GLY A 55 20.90 6.95 0.41
C GLY A 55 20.09 5.76 0.93
N VAL A 56 18.80 5.72 0.67
CA VAL A 56 17.94 4.59 1.06
C VAL A 56 17.95 3.56 -0.06
N PRO A 57 18.38 2.30 0.22
CA PRO A 57 18.37 1.26 -0.81
C PRO A 57 16.96 1.00 -1.32
N PRO A 58 16.76 0.78 -2.64
CA PRO A 58 15.45 0.47 -3.17
C PRO A 58 14.98 -0.92 -2.70
N GLU A 59 13.67 -1.07 -2.54
CA GLU A 59 13.09 -2.38 -2.31
C GLU A 59 13.28 -3.26 -3.55
N LYS A 60 13.61 -4.52 -3.32
CA LYS A 60 13.78 -5.51 -4.40
C LYS A 60 12.45 -6.06 -4.90
N ARG A 61 11.37 -5.91 -4.10
CA ARG A 61 10.06 -6.42 -4.47
C ARG A 61 9.38 -5.51 -5.49
N GLU A 62 8.58 -6.12 -6.35
CA GLU A 62 7.70 -5.41 -7.25
C GLU A 62 6.73 -4.53 -6.47
N TYR A 63 6.51 -3.32 -6.94
CA TYR A 63 5.53 -2.42 -6.33
C TYR A 63 4.11 -2.95 -6.57
N ARG A 64 3.41 -3.24 -5.49
CA ARG A 64 2.00 -3.68 -5.50
C ARG A 64 1.18 -2.75 -4.62
N PRO A 65 0.55 -1.72 -5.22
CA PRO A 65 -0.25 -0.78 -4.46
C PRO A 65 -1.45 -1.50 -3.82
N HIS A 66 -1.65 -1.25 -2.54
CA HIS A 66 -2.72 -1.89 -1.78
C HIS A 66 -3.04 -1.12 -0.52
N VAL A 67 -4.19 -1.41 0.05
CA VAL A 67 -4.57 -0.95 1.39
C VAL A 67 -4.65 -2.17 2.30
N THR A 68 -3.81 -2.21 3.31
CA THR A 68 -3.83 -3.29 4.30
C THR A 68 -5.10 -3.21 5.13
N LEU A 69 -5.84 -4.30 5.20
CA LEU A 69 -7.08 -4.41 5.96
C LEU A 69 -6.90 -5.13 7.28
N ALA A 70 -6.03 -6.13 7.33
CA ALA A 70 -5.81 -6.91 8.54
C ALA A 70 -4.47 -7.63 8.50
N TYR A 71 -3.87 -7.80 9.68
CA TYR A 71 -2.75 -8.69 9.89
C TYR A 71 -3.27 -9.97 10.53
N LEU A 72 -2.87 -11.10 9.98
CA LEU A 72 -3.37 -12.41 10.39
C LEU A 72 -2.42 -13.08 11.38
N LYS A 73 -3.00 -13.75 12.37
CA LYS A 73 -2.23 -14.58 13.30
C LYS A 73 -1.80 -15.88 12.59
N PRO A 74 -0.71 -16.53 13.06
CA PRO A 74 -0.22 -17.77 12.45
C PRO A 74 -1.26 -18.89 12.35
N GLN A 75 -2.20 -18.93 13.27
CA GLN A 75 -3.25 -19.96 13.35
C GLN A 75 -4.49 -19.64 12.50
N ALA A 76 -4.47 -18.57 11.70
CA ALA A 76 -5.60 -18.22 10.84
C ALA A 76 -5.90 -19.38 9.87
N ASN A 77 -7.20 -19.70 9.74
CA ASN A 77 -7.63 -20.84 8.93
C ASN A 77 -7.55 -20.49 7.43
N PRO A 78 -6.75 -21.24 6.64
CA PRO A 78 -6.60 -20.96 5.21
C PRO A 78 -7.90 -21.05 4.41
N ASP A 79 -8.79 -21.96 4.77
CA ASP A 79 -10.06 -22.13 4.05
C ASP A 79 -10.99 -20.92 4.27
N ARG A 80 -10.99 -20.36 5.48
CA ARG A 80 -11.76 -19.14 5.78
C ARG A 80 -11.18 -17.92 5.06
N ILE A 81 -9.87 -17.84 4.95
CA ILE A 81 -9.20 -16.78 4.19
C ILE A 81 -9.57 -16.88 2.70
N GLY A 82 -9.49 -18.07 2.12
CA GLY A 82 -9.89 -18.30 0.74
C GLY A 82 -11.36 -17.96 0.48
N ALA A 83 -12.25 -18.33 1.38
CA ALA A 83 -13.66 -17.99 1.27
C ALA A 83 -13.90 -16.48 1.34
N TRP A 84 -13.19 -15.78 2.22
CA TRP A 84 -13.27 -14.33 2.32
C TRP A 84 -12.83 -13.66 1.01
N ILE A 85 -11.70 -14.08 0.45
CA ILE A 85 -11.19 -13.55 -0.83
C ILE A 85 -12.21 -13.78 -1.94
N THR A 86 -12.72 -14.98 -2.07
CA THR A 86 -13.73 -15.32 -3.08
C THR A 86 -15.01 -14.49 -2.90
N GLY A 87 -15.44 -14.28 -1.66
CA GLY A 87 -16.65 -13.52 -1.36
C GLY A 87 -16.50 -12.01 -1.60
N HIS A 88 -15.30 -11.49 -1.69
CA HIS A 88 -15.03 -10.05 -1.81
C HIS A 88 -14.22 -9.67 -3.05
N ASN A 89 -13.96 -10.61 -3.96
CA ASN A 89 -13.14 -10.35 -5.15
C ASN A 89 -13.76 -9.36 -6.14
N LEU A 90 -15.04 -9.05 -6.00
CA LEU A 90 -15.73 -8.04 -6.82
C LEU A 90 -15.82 -6.68 -6.14
N LEU A 91 -15.14 -6.50 -5.01
CA LEU A 91 -15.09 -5.20 -4.35
C LEU A 91 -14.64 -4.12 -5.34
N LYS A 92 -15.38 -3.04 -5.39
CA LYS A 92 -15.01 -1.87 -6.18
C LYS A 92 -15.50 -0.62 -5.48
N SER A 93 -14.58 0.31 -5.19
CA SER A 93 -14.94 1.59 -4.59
C SER A 93 -15.34 2.61 -5.65
N PRO A 94 -16.03 3.69 -5.27
CA PRO A 94 -16.05 4.91 -6.07
C PRO A 94 -14.63 5.45 -6.23
N PRO A 95 -14.38 6.33 -7.22
CA PRO A 95 -13.10 6.99 -7.35
C PRO A 95 -12.75 7.78 -6.10
N ILE A 96 -11.49 7.69 -5.67
CA ILE A 96 -10.96 8.37 -4.50
C ILE A 96 -9.93 9.40 -4.98
N ARG A 97 -10.14 10.67 -4.64
CA ARG A 97 -9.20 11.72 -5.02
C ARG A 97 -7.93 11.66 -4.17
N VAL A 98 -6.80 11.69 -4.85
CA VAL A 98 -5.47 11.75 -4.24
C VAL A 98 -4.84 13.09 -4.62
N ASP A 99 -4.62 13.94 -3.65
CA ASP A 99 -4.02 15.28 -3.86
C ASP A 99 -2.72 15.48 -3.08
N ARG A 100 -2.29 14.48 -2.33
CA ARG A 100 -1.10 14.55 -1.48
C ARG A 100 -0.55 13.16 -1.17
N PHE A 101 0.68 13.12 -0.71
CA PHE A 101 1.28 11.94 -0.12
C PHE A 101 2.08 12.33 1.13
N GLY A 102 2.41 11.38 1.95
CA GLY A 102 3.07 11.63 3.23
C GLY A 102 4.28 10.76 3.46
N LEU A 103 5.24 11.32 4.19
CA LEU A 103 6.33 10.55 4.77
C LEU A 103 5.95 10.17 6.19
N TYR A 104 5.90 8.87 6.45
CA TYR A 104 5.53 8.32 7.75
C TYR A 104 6.70 7.59 8.36
N SER A 105 6.89 7.78 9.67
CA SER A 105 7.72 6.91 10.47
C SER A 105 6.85 5.83 11.10
N SER A 106 7.41 4.67 11.37
CA SER A 106 6.70 3.62 12.09
C SER A 106 7.53 3.09 13.23
N VAL A 107 6.89 2.87 14.37
CA VAL A 107 7.49 2.28 15.56
C VAL A 107 6.71 1.03 15.91
N LEU A 108 7.41 -0.10 16.00
CA LEU A 108 6.81 -1.36 16.39
C LEU A 108 6.65 -1.38 17.92
N THR A 109 5.42 -1.60 18.37
CA THR A 109 5.07 -1.75 19.78
C THR A 109 4.49 -3.15 20.04
N GLY A 110 4.22 -3.47 21.29
CA GLY A 110 3.56 -4.74 21.66
C GLY A 110 2.15 -4.89 21.06
N ASP A 111 1.49 -3.76 20.76
CA ASP A 111 0.14 -3.72 20.18
C ASP A 111 0.13 -3.52 18.66
N GLY A 112 1.30 -3.54 18.02
CA GLY A 112 1.45 -3.34 16.58
C GLY A 112 2.26 -2.11 16.24
N SER A 113 2.25 -1.72 14.97
CA SER A 113 2.97 -0.55 14.48
C SER A 113 2.21 0.74 14.77
N VAL A 114 2.92 1.75 15.23
CA VAL A 114 2.40 3.11 15.39
C VAL A 114 3.02 3.97 14.29
N TYR A 115 2.17 4.58 13.47
CA TYR A 115 2.58 5.42 12.35
C TYR A 115 2.42 6.89 12.71
N THR A 116 3.44 7.68 12.39
CA THR A 116 3.42 9.12 12.61
C THR A 116 3.70 9.82 11.28
N LEU A 117 2.81 10.74 10.89
CA LEU A 117 3.04 11.59 9.73
C LEU A 117 4.15 12.58 10.04
N GLU A 118 5.28 12.45 9.36
CA GLU A 118 6.44 13.32 9.55
C GLU A 118 6.36 14.55 8.64
N ARG A 119 5.93 14.37 7.41
CA ARG A 119 5.80 15.45 6.46
C ARG A 119 4.79 15.10 5.37
N GLU A 120 4.05 16.12 4.91
CA GLU A 120 3.07 16.00 3.85
C GLU A 120 3.54 16.74 2.60
N TYR A 121 3.27 16.16 1.44
CA TYR A 121 3.64 16.71 0.14
C TYR A 121 2.40 16.82 -0.72
N LEU A 122 2.20 17.98 -1.32
CA LEU A 122 1.08 18.22 -2.24
C LEU A 122 1.43 17.77 -3.66
N LEU A 123 0.43 17.29 -4.37
CA LEU A 123 0.54 16.95 -5.78
C LEU A 123 0.14 18.10 -6.69
#